data_dc88409dce63cf1257b0cf1e7973ac84
#
_entry.id   dc88409dce63cf1257b0cf1e7973ac84
#
_cell.length_a   1.000
_cell.length_b   1.000
_cell.length_c   1.000
_cell.angle_alpha   90.00
_cell.angle_beta   90.00
_cell.angle_gamma   90.00
#
_symmetry.space_group_name_H-M   'P 1'
#
loop_
_entity.id
_entity.type
_entity.pdbx_description
1 polymer ?
#
loop_
_entity_poly.entity_id
_entity_poly.type
_entity_poly.pdbx_seq_one_letter_code
_entity_poly.pdbx_strand_id
1 'polypeptide(L)'
;MHQHVPLQSGDDGVLRAMRRRYTTATFLKKLEPLADEFNITSDVIVGFPAEDDAAFERTLATVERAGLTKVHVFPYSPRPGTVTAADDPVPPAVKKERSARLRALSHELCLRRWRSKERDVVLVDRPGRGYGDDYTPWLVDAPVGELLPVRAETVTEEGIRAVAA
;
A
#
# COMPACT_ATOMS: atom_id res chain seq x y z
N MET A 1 -7.30 -12.64 -2.84
CA MET A 1 -7.71 -12.16 -1.48
C MET A 1 -6.95 -10.88 -1.09
N HIS A 2 -7.38 -10.16 -0.02
CA HIS A 2 -6.75 -8.92 0.45
C HIS A 2 -6.34 -9.03 1.92
N GLN A 3 -5.17 -8.47 2.27
CA GLN A 3 -4.68 -8.40 3.65
C GLN A 3 -4.07 -7.02 3.94
N HIS A 4 -4.47 -6.42 5.06
CA HIS A 4 -3.86 -5.18 5.55
C HIS A 4 -2.89 -5.49 6.71
N VAL A 5 -1.60 -5.13 6.53
CA VAL A 5 -0.54 -5.40 7.50
C VAL A 5 0.28 -4.13 7.75
N PRO A 6 0.09 -3.42 8.88
CA PRO A 6 0.78 -2.17 9.16
C PRO A 6 2.30 -2.35 9.30
N LEU A 7 3.08 -1.70 8.42
CA LEU A 7 4.56 -1.67 8.46
C LEU A 7 5.08 -0.56 9.38
N GLN A 8 4.44 0.59 9.37
CA GLN A 8 4.79 1.84 10.07
C GLN A 8 6.07 2.51 9.58
N SER A 9 7.19 1.79 9.42
CA SER A 9 8.46 2.24 8.83
C SER A 9 9.22 1.04 8.28
N GLY A 10 9.96 1.24 7.22
CA GLY A 10 10.87 0.24 6.65
C GLY A 10 12.30 0.31 7.19
N ASP A 11 12.50 1.02 8.29
CA ASP A 11 13.79 1.13 8.98
C ASP A 11 13.72 0.60 10.42
N ASP A 12 14.63 -0.30 10.77
CA ASP A 12 14.64 -0.93 12.10
C ASP A 12 14.96 0.03 13.24
N GLY A 13 15.73 1.10 12.98
CA GLY A 13 16.01 2.15 13.95
C GLY A 13 14.77 2.97 14.27
N VAL A 14 14.02 3.35 13.23
CA VAL A 14 12.75 4.06 13.35
C VAL A 14 11.70 3.17 14.01
N LEU A 15 11.57 1.90 13.62
CA LEU A 15 10.65 0.94 14.26
C LEU A 15 10.94 0.80 15.76
N ARG A 16 12.20 0.71 16.15
CA ARG A 16 12.61 0.66 17.56
C ARG A 16 12.24 1.95 18.31
N ALA A 17 12.46 3.11 17.69
CA ALA A 17 12.07 4.41 18.27
C ALA A 17 10.55 4.53 18.41
N MET A 18 9.77 3.93 17.49
CA MET A 18 8.31 3.78 17.59
C MET A 18 7.87 2.70 18.59
N ARG A 19 8.80 2.04 19.28
CA ARG A 19 8.56 0.92 20.21
C ARG A 19 7.86 -0.27 19.55
N ARG A 20 8.14 -0.53 18.28
CA ARG A 20 7.67 -1.73 17.58
C ARG A 20 8.55 -2.93 17.93
N ARG A 21 7.93 -4.11 18.10
CA ARG A 21 8.60 -5.35 18.53
C ARG A 21 9.03 -6.26 17.36
N TYR A 22 8.93 -5.79 16.15
CA TYR A 22 9.33 -6.51 14.93
C TYR A 22 10.38 -5.72 14.17
N THR A 23 11.11 -6.42 13.30
CA THR A 23 12.08 -5.86 12.36
C THR A 23 11.53 -5.94 10.93
N THR A 24 12.13 -5.17 10.02
CA THR A 24 11.84 -5.25 8.58
C THR A 24 12.06 -6.65 8.03
N ALA A 25 13.11 -7.34 8.44
CA ALA A 25 13.39 -8.73 8.07
C ALA A 25 12.27 -9.68 8.52
N THR A 26 11.80 -9.55 9.77
CA THR A 26 10.67 -10.34 10.28
C THR A 26 9.37 -10.04 9.54
N PHE A 27 9.13 -8.78 9.22
CA PHE A 27 7.96 -8.34 8.45
C PHE A 27 7.96 -8.98 7.06
N LEU A 28 9.05 -8.84 6.30
CA LEU A 28 9.21 -9.40 4.96
C LEU A 28 9.05 -10.92 4.96
N LYS A 29 9.71 -11.63 5.89
CA LYS A 29 9.60 -13.09 6.02
C LYS A 29 8.17 -13.56 6.25
N LYS A 30 7.36 -12.80 7.00
CA LYS A 30 5.95 -13.14 7.25
C LYS A 30 5.06 -12.87 6.05
N LEU A 31 5.41 -11.91 5.18
CA LEU A 31 4.64 -11.60 3.98
C LEU A 31 4.98 -12.50 2.79
N GLU A 32 6.21 -13.03 2.74
CA GLU A 32 6.68 -13.87 1.62
C GLU A 32 5.67 -14.97 1.23
N PRO A 33 5.12 -15.79 2.16
CA PRO A 33 4.15 -16.83 1.79
C PRO A 33 2.77 -16.28 1.36
N LEU A 34 2.51 -14.98 1.54
CA LEU A 34 1.24 -14.35 1.22
C LEU A 34 1.30 -13.55 -0.09
N ALA A 35 2.49 -13.27 -0.61
CA ALA A 35 2.71 -12.31 -1.71
C ALA A 35 1.99 -12.70 -3.01
N ASP A 36 1.92 -13.99 -3.32
CA ASP A 36 1.28 -14.48 -4.54
C ASP A 36 -0.24 -14.51 -4.44
N GLU A 37 -0.77 -14.81 -3.25
CA GLU A 37 -2.21 -15.02 -3.03
C GLU A 37 -2.93 -13.73 -2.62
N PHE A 38 -2.26 -12.88 -1.82
CA PHE A 38 -2.90 -11.71 -1.24
C PHE A 38 -2.45 -10.41 -1.90
N ASN A 39 -3.40 -9.51 -2.09
CA ASN A 39 -3.13 -8.10 -2.30
C ASN A 39 -2.81 -7.47 -0.93
N ILE A 40 -1.56 -7.07 -0.72
CA ILE A 40 -1.11 -6.59 0.59
C ILE A 40 -1.09 -5.07 0.61
N THR A 41 -1.78 -4.50 1.60
CA THR A 41 -1.80 -3.06 1.88
C THR A 41 -1.19 -2.76 3.24
N SER A 42 -0.75 -1.52 3.47
CA SER A 42 -0.02 -1.17 4.67
C SER A 42 -0.19 0.29 5.07
N ASP A 43 0.15 0.58 6.33
CA ASP A 43 0.31 1.94 6.85
C ASP A 43 1.78 2.27 7.03
N VAL A 44 2.20 3.48 6.65
CA VAL A 44 3.54 4.00 6.87
C VAL A 44 3.47 5.44 7.35
N ILE A 45 4.23 5.75 8.39
CA ILE A 45 4.41 7.10 8.92
C ILE A 45 5.72 7.65 8.34
N VAL A 46 5.68 8.82 7.72
CA VAL A 46 6.85 9.52 7.19
C VAL A 46 7.19 10.74 8.03
N GLY A 47 8.47 11.03 8.18
CA GLY A 47 8.96 12.17 8.97
C GLY A 47 8.83 11.98 10.49
N PHE A 48 8.88 10.74 10.96
CA PHE A 48 9.03 10.47 12.40
C PHE A 48 10.36 11.06 12.91
N PRO A 49 10.47 11.54 14.16
CA PRO A 49 11.68 12.21 14.66
C PRO A 49 13.00 11.47 14.46
N ALA A 50 12.99 10.16 14.48
CA ALA A 50 14.17 9.31 14.23
C ALA A 50 14.41 8.97 12.74
N GLU A 51 13.59 9.47 11.81
CA GLU A 51 13.71 9.17 10.39
C GLU A 51 14.61 10.20 9.69
N ASP A 52 15.84 9.82 9.40
CA ASP A 52 16.71 10.54 8.46
C ASP A 52 16.43 10.15 6.99
N ASP A 53 17.16 10.74 6.05
CA ASP A 53 16.99 10.45 4.62
C ASP A 53 17.34 8.99 4.29
N ALA A 54 18.38 8.44 4.91
CA ALA A 54 18.78 7.05 4.71
C ALA A 54 17.72 6.07 5.25
N ALA A 55 17.09 6.37 6.38
CA ALA A 55 15.98 5.58 6.93
C ALA A 55 14.75 5.63 6.00
N PHE A 56 14.46 6.79 5.42
CA PHE A 56 13.38 6.91 4.45
C PHE A 56 13.66 6.11 3.17
N GLU A 57 14.90 6.14 2.63
CA GLU A 57 15.26 5.29 1.48
C GLU A 57 15.12 3.79 1.79
N ARG A 58 15.49 3.35 3.01
CA ARG A 58 15.24 1.97 3.46
C ARG A 58 13.75 1.65 3.56
N THR A 59 12.92 2.63 3.90
CA THR A 59 11.45 2.47 3.90
C THR A 59 10.91 2.24 2.49
N LEU A 60 11.35 3.03 1.50
CA LEU A 60 10.99 2.81 0.09
C LEU A 60 11.41 1.41 -0.39
N ALA A 61 12.65 1.02 -0.13
CA ALA A 61 13.17 -0.30 -0.51
C ALA A 61 12.38 -1.46 0.16
N THR A 62 11.96 -1.29 1.42
CA THR A 62 11.17 -2.30 2.13
C THR A 62 9.76 -2.41 1.55
N VAL A 63 9.11 -1.28 1.21
CA VAL A 63 7.80 -1.24 0.57
C VAL A 63 7.83 -1.93 -0.79
N GLU A 64 8.87 -1.66 -1.59
CA GLU A 64 9.05 -2.28 -2.90
C GLU A 64 9.28 -3.80 -2.79
N ARG A 65 10.18 -4.24 -1.91
CA ARG A 65 10.46 -5.66 -1.68
C ARG A 65 9.24 -6.44 -1.15
N ALA A 66 8.41 -5.79 -0.34
CA ALA A 66 7.18 -6.38 0.18
C ALA A 66 6.03 -6.39 -0.84
N GLY A 67 6.18 -5.71 -1.99
CA GLY A 67 5.13 -5.60 -3.00
C GLY A 67 3.85 -4.94 -2.50
N LEU A 68 3.96 -3.94 -1.61
CA LEU A 68 2.80 -3.28 -0.99
C LEU A 68 2.07 -2.42 -2.02
N THR A 69 0.92 -2.88 -2.47
CA THR A 69 0.18 -2.26 -3.57
C THR A 69 -0.58 -1.00 -3.18
N LYS A 70 -0.90 -0.84 -1.90
CA LYS A 70 -1.51 0.37 -1.38
C LYS A 70 -0.93 0.69 -0.01
N VAL A 71 -0.23 1.82 0.07
CA VAL A 71 0.32 2.35 1.31
C VAL A 71 -0.47 3.58 1.74
N HIS A 72 -1.09 3.51 2.90
CA HIS A 72 -1.66 4.68 3.57
C HIS A 72 -0.51 5.44 4.21
N VAL A 73 -0.20 6.61 3.65
CA VAL A 73 0.93 7.43 4.08
C VAL A 73 0.46 8.50 5.04
N PHE A 74 0.99 8.47 6.25
CA PHE A 74 0.69 9.41 7.32
C PHE A 74 1.93 10.30 7.59
N PRO A 75 1.89 11.61 7.28
CA PRO A 75 2.89 12.52 7.79
C PRO A 75 2.88 12.49 9.33
N TYR A 76 4.04 12.36 9.95
CA TYR A 76 4.13 12.39 11.41
C TYR A 76 3.56 13.70 11.97
N SER A 77 2.80 13.58 13.04
CA SER A 77 2.28 14.67 13.83
C SER A 77 2.42 14.30 15.32
N PRO A 78 2.98 15.17 16.16
CA PRO A 78 3.06 14.95 17.60
C PRO A 78 1.69 14.71 18.22
N ARG A 79 1.62 13.75 19.14
CA ARG A 79 0.39 13.45 19.87
C ARG A 79 0.63 13.53 21.39
N PRO A 80 -0.21 14.23 22.14
CA PRO A 80 -0.12 14.28 23.61
C PRO A 80 -0.11 12.85 24.21
N GLY A 81 0.72 12.66 25.25
CA GLY A 81 0.86 11.36 25.91
C GLY A 81 1.80 10.36 25.24
N THR A 82 2.40 10.70 24.10
CA THR A 82 3.45 9.87 23.47
C THR A 82 4.85 10.37 23.88
N VAL A 83 5.87 9.49 23.74
CA VAL A 83 7.27 9.82 24.06
C VAL A 83 7.80 10.95 23.17
N THR A 84 7.29 11.07 21.95
CA THR A 84 7.68 12.07 20.96
C THR A 84 6.71 13.25 20.91
N ALA A 85 5.88 13.45 21.95
CA ALA A 85 4.83 14.48 21.98
C ALA A 85 5.35 15.93 21.83
N ALA A 86 6.60 16.18 22.22
CA ALA A 86 7.24 17.50 22.13
C ALA A 86 8.29 17.59 21.01
N ASP A 87 8.42 16.54 20.19
CA ASP A 87 9.51 16.42 19.22
C ASP A 87 8.97 16.27 17.79
N ASP A 88 9.23 17.27 16.95
CA ASP A 88 8.90 17.26 15.52
C ASP A 88 10.00 17.97 14.70
N PRO A 89 11.22 17.39 14.66
CA PRO A 89 12.37 18.02 14.03
C PRO A 89 12.32 17.99 12.49
N VAL A 90 11.47 17.14 11.89
CA VAL A 90 11.42 16.98 10.43
C VAL A 90 10.53 18.07 9.81
N PRO A 91 11.10 18.94 8.93
CA PRO A 91 10.34 20.03 8.33
C PRO A 91 9.10 19.56 7.57
N PRO A 92 7.99 20.31 7.58
CA PRO A 92 6.77 19.95 6.83
C PRO A 92 7.00 19.73 5.33
N ALA A 93 7.93 20.48 4.71
CA ALA A 93 8.29 20.32 3.31
C ALA A 93 8.91 18.95 3.03
N VAL A 94 9.77 18.44 3.93
CA VAL A 94 10.39 17.11 3.83
C VAL A 94 9.32 16.01 3.98
N LYS A 95 8.42 16.15 4.96
CA LYS A 95 7.30 15.21 5.14
C LYS A 95 6.40 15.16 3.90
N LYS A 96 6.12 16.31 3.28
CA LYS A 96 5.33 16.42 2.05
C LYS A 96 6.03 15.71 0.89
N GLU A 97 7.32 15.94 0.71
CA GLU A 97 8.13 15.32 -0.34
C GLU A 97 8.20 13.80 -0.16
N ARG A 98 8.55 13.31 1.05
CA ARG A 98 8.59 11.87 1.36
C ARG A 98 7.21 11.21 1.16
N SER A 99 6.13 11.89 1.56
CA SER A 99 4.76 11.40 1.32
C SER A 99 4.46 11.26 -0.17
N ALA A 100 4.87 12.22 -1.00
CA ALA A 100 4.66 12.16 -2.45
C ALA A 100 5.43 11.01 -3.09
N ARG A 101 6.72 10.83 -2.74
CA ARG A 101 7.56 9.74 -3.24
C ARG A 101 6.99 8.36 -2.87
N LEU A 102 6.58 8.18 -1.62
CA LEU A 102 6.04 6.91 -1.16
C LEU A 102 4.70 6.58 -1.82
N ARG A 103 3.83 7.58 -2.04
CA ARG A 103 2.57 7.38 -2.78
C ARG A 103 2.81 7.02 -4.24
N ALA A 104 3.80 7.65 -4.89
CA ALA A 104 4.17 7.35 -6.27
C ALA A 104 4.67 5.91 -6.40
N LEU A 105 5.55 5.45 -5.51
CA LEU A 105 6.01 4.07 -5.46
C LEU A 105 4.84 3.08 -5.25
N SER A 106 3.98 3.36 -4.27
CA SER A 106 2.80 2.52 -3.99
C SER A 106 1.88 2.42 -5.21
N HIS A 107 1.68 3.52 -5.93
CA HIS A 107 0.87 3.53 -7.15
C HIS A 107 1.51 2.70 -8.26
N GLU A 108 2.83 2.82 -8.46
CA GLU A 108 3.56 1.99 -9.44
C GLU A 108 3.44 0.50 -9.13
N LEU A 109 3.60 0.10 -7.87
CA LEU A 109 3.44 -1.28 -7.43
C LEU A 109 2.01 -1.79 -7.66
N CYS A 110 1.01 -0.94 -7.42
CA CYS A 110 -0.38 -1.23 -7.70
C CYS A 110 -0.62 -1.52 -9.20
N LEU A 111 -0.14 -0.63 -10.08
CA LEU A 111 -0.26 -0.83 -11.53
C LEU A 111 0.51 -2.07 -12.01
N ARG A 112 1.67 -2.37 -11.42
CA ARG A 112 2.44 -3.59 -11.72
C ARG A 112 1.63 -4.84 -11.39
N ARG A 113 0.98 -4.90 -10.22
CA ARG A 113 0.08 -5.98 -9.84
C ARG A 113 -1.12 -6.09 -10.77
N TRP A 114 -1.77 -4.98 -11.12
CA TRP A 114 -2.91 -5.01 -12.04
C TRP A 114 -2.54 -5.54 -13.42
N ARG A 115 -1.35 -5.21 -13.93
CA ARG A 115 -0.86 -5.72 -15.23
C ARG A 115 -0.62 -7.23 -15.24
N SER A 116 -0.43 -7.86 -14.10
CA SER A 116 -0.27 -9.32 -14.00
C SER A 116 -1.61 -10.07 -13.90
N LYS A 117 -2.74 -9.35 -13.75
CA LYS A 117 -4.06 -9.99 -13.67
C LYS A 117 -4.66 -10.20 -15.06
N GLU A 118 -4.99 -11.44 -15.37
CA GLU A 118 -5.63 -11.81 -16.62
C GLU A 118 -7.14 -11.99 -16.47
N ARG A 119 -7.59 -12.56 -15.34
CA ARG A 119 -8.98 -12.91 -15.05
C ARG A 119 -9.30 -12.69 -13.58
N ASP A 120 -10.59 -12.50 -13.30
CA ASP A 120 -11.11 -12.42 -11.94
C ASP A 120 -12.61 -12.75 -11.93
N VAL A 121 -13.19 -12.84 -10.72
CA VAL A 121 -14.64 -12.80 -10.51
C VAL A 121 -14.96 -11.49 -9.80
N VAL A 122 -15.76 -10.65 -10.45
CA VAL A 122 -16.00 -9.26 -10.04
C VAL A 122 -17.41 -9.09 -9.53
N LEU A 123 -17.55 -8.50 -8.35
CA LEU A 123 -18.82 -7.98 -7.88
C LEU A 123 -18.98 -6.52 -8.35
N VAL A 124 -20.00 -6.25 -9.15
CA VAL A 124 -20.33 -4.90 -9.60
C VAL A 124 -21.00 -4.12 -8.48
N ASP A 125 -20.31 -3.11 -7.95
CA ASP A 125 -20.79 -2.29 -6.81
C ASP A 125 -21.47 -0.99 -7.25
N ARG A 126 -21.20 -0.53 -8.48
CA ARG A 126 -21.82 0.65 -9.09
C ARG A 126 -21.77 0.56 -10.62
N PRO A 127 -22.55 1.39 -11.35
CA PRO A 127 -22.53 1.39 -12.82
C PRO A 127 -21.12 1.56 -13.37
N GLY A 128 -20.69 0.65 -14.25
CA GLY A 128 -19.41 0.66 -14.93
C GLY A 128 -18.21 0.23 -14.06
N ARG A 129 -18.41 -0.24 -12.81
CA ARG A 129 -17.32 -0.59 -11.90
C ARG A 129 -17.69 -1.71 -10.94
N GLY A 130 -16.69 -2.54 -10.62
CA GLY A 130 -16.77 -3.55 -9.57
C GLY A 130 -15.42 -3.83 -8.96
N TYR A 131 -15.37 -4.80 -8.05
CA TYR A 131 -14.15 -5.22 -7.38
C TYR A 131 -14.00 -6.73 -7.42
N GLY A 132 -12.77 -7.20 -7.66
CA GLY A 132 -12.37 -8.57 -7.41
C GLY A 132 -12.23 -8.89 -5.93
N ASP A 133 -11.92 -10.14 -5.60
CA ASP A 133 -11.79 -10.64 -4.22
C ASP A 133 -10.64 -10.01 -3.43
N ASP A 134 -9.71 -9.35 -4.13
CA ASP A 134 -8.55 -8.67 -3.56
C ASP A 134 -8.67 -7.13 -3.58
N TYR A 135 -9.89 -6.61 -3.78
CA TYR A 135 -10.18 -5.18 -3.96
C TYR A 135 -9.53 -4.52 -5.17
N THR A 136 -9.04 -5.30 -6.14
CA THR A 136 -8.66 -4.74 -7.44
C THR A 136 -9.90 -4.14 -8.12
N PRO A 137 -9.86 -2.86 -8.53
CA PRO A 137 -10.96 -2.24 -9.25
C PRO A 137 -11.01 -2.72 -10.70
N TRP A 138 -12.19 -3.11 -11.15
CA TRP A 138 -12.48 -3.51 -12.50
C TRP A 138 -13.53 -2.60 -13.13
N LEU A 139 -13.26 -2.13 -14.34
CA LEU A 139 -14.16 -1.30 -15.14
C LEU A 139 -14.88 -2.23 -16.11
N VAL A 140 -16.15 -2.51 -15.81
CA VAL A 140 -16.96 -3.48 -16.55
C VAL A 140 -18.40 -2.97 -16.66
N ASP A 141 -19.01 -3.12 -17.83
CA ASP A 141 -20.40 -2.75 -18.08
C ASP A 141 -21.33 -3.94 -17.78
N ALA A 142 -21.89 -3.96 -16.58
CA ALA A 142 -22.82 -4.98 -16.12
C ALA A 142 -23.73 -4.40 -15.01
N PRO A 143 -24.88 -5.04 -14.71
CA PRO A 143 -25.81 -4.61 -13.67
C PRO A 143 -25.20 -4.61 -12.28
N VAL A 144 -25.52 -3.60 -11.49
CA VAL A 144 -25.10 -3.51 -10.08
C VAL A 144 -25.66 -4.68 -9.27
N GLY A 145 -24.80 -5.29 -8.45
CA GLY A 145 -25.11 -6.49 -7.65
C GLY A 145 -24.79 -7.81 -8.37
N GLU A 146 -24.40 -7.75 -9.63
CA GLU A 146 -23.98 -8.95 -10.37
C GLU A 146 -22.58 -9.38 -9.98
N LEU A 147 -22.39 -10.70 -9.87
CA LEU A 147 -21.10 -11.35 -9.69
C LEU A 147 -20.78 -12.10 -10.97
N LEU A 148 -19.77 -11.65 -11.72
CA LEU A 148 -19.47 -12.21 -13.04
C LEU A 148 -17.98 -12.46 -13.24
N PRO A 149 -17.62 -13.53 -14.00
CA PRO A 149 -16.25 -13.73 -14.45
C PRO A 149 -15.87 -12.68 -15.49
N VAL A 150 -14.68 -12.15 -15.38
CA VAL A 150 -14.15 -11.13 -16.30
C VAL A 150 -12.76 -11.49 -16.81
N ARG A 151 -12.43 -10.97 -17.99
CA ARG A 151 -11.10 -11.03 -18.60
C ARG A 151 -10.57 -9.61 -18.78
N ALA A 152 -9.32 -9.40 -18.36
CA ALA A 152 -8.63 -8.13 -18.51
C ALA A 152 -8.38 -7.79 -19.99
N GLU A 153 -8.60 -6.53 -20.36
CA GLU A 153 -8.26 -5.98 -21.67
C GLU A 153 -7.11 -4.96 -21.57
N THR A 154 -7.22 -4.01 -20.66
CA THR A 154 -6.19 -2.99 -20.48
C THR A 154 -6.20 -2.42 -19.07
N VAL A 155 -5.05 -1.99 -18.58
CA VAL A 155 -4.88 -1.35 -17.28
C VAL A 155 -4.92 0.16 -17.47
N THR A 156 -5.71 0.84 -16.66
CA THR A 156 -5.82 2.31 -16.60
C THR A 156 -5.44 2.81 -15.21
N GLU A 157 -5.40 4.12 -15.01
CA GLU A 157 -5.20 4.74 -13.69
C GLU A 157 -6.35 4.46 -12.70
N GLU A 158 -7.54 4.13 -13.20
CA GLU A 158 -8.74 3.92 -12.40
C GLU A 158 -9.01 2.45 -12.07
N GLY A 159 -8.38 1.53 -12.78
CA GLY A 159 -8.58 0.08 -12.64
C GLY A 159 -8.30 -0.69 -13.93
N ILE A 160 -8.67 -1.95 -13.93
CA ILE A 160 -8.53 -2.86 -15.07
C ILE A 160 -9.83 -2.80 -15.90
N ARG A 161 -9.72 -2.37 -17.15
CA ARG A 161 -10.84 -2.48 -18.11
C ARG A 161 -11.01 -3.93 -18.53
N ALA A 162 -12.25 -4.41 -18.50
CA ALA A 162 -12.54 -5.83 -18.72
C ALA A 162 -13.81 -6.04 -19.51
N VAL A 163 -13.89 -7.24 -20.11
CA VAL A 163 -15.11 -7.81 -20.69
C VAL A 163 -15.55 -9.03 -19.91
N ALA A 164 -16.84 -9.35 -19.99
CA ALA A 164 -17.35 -10.62 -19.47
C ALA A 164 -16.62 -11.81 -20.14
N ALA A 165 -16.21 -12.80 -19.33
CA ALA A 165 -15.42 -13.94 -19.79
C ALA A 165 -16.31 -15.08 -20.28
#